data_7006ee3e60db6ffa1bbb88a5bb853a02
#
_entry.id   7006ee3e60db6ffa1bbb88a5bb853a02
#
_cell.length_a   1.000
_cell.length_b   1.000
_cell.length_c   1.000
_cell.angle_alpha   90.00
_cell.angle_beta   90.00
_cell.angle_gamma   90.00
#
_symmetry.space_group_name_H-M   'P 1'
#
loop_
_entity.id
_entity.type
_entity.pdbx_description
1 polymer ?
#
loop_
_entity_poly.entity_id
_entity_poly.type
_entity_poly.pdbx_seq_one_letter_code
_entity_poly.pdbx_strand_id
1 'polypeptide(L)'
;MAQSAGLAALQEREYVAPATEMETNLCKLLGEILHIEKVGVEDDFFEYGGDSLGAIEYVAKAHGMGIEMSLQNVFDYPTVRSLCDFLQGEDKEKVQYKETDFDKYKELFDRNVIKEGEKFEKKSLGNVLLTGATGFLGAHILNELMQKETGKIYCLVRSNKVDDRRGRLREILKYYFGDRYESEINKRIVPIIGDIEQKGLSDEIPTDVQTIIHTAASVKHYGSYSYFNRVNTEGTAHVVEYAKKIGAKLIHISTLSVSGNSMADDFSVYRSDEEKFFDETSLYIGQPLDNVYIHSKFEAERRVYDAMLEGLDAKVIRVGNLTNRLSDYKFQPNYTSNAFLTRVKAILEFGLFPDYLMNLYAEFSPIDKTAEGVIKIAQYADKQCVFHLNSDKVIYFNRFLEIVHKLGISMYVVSGAEFNRALQETIKQSNTEYIFEAFQNDMDKQGKLVYDSNIRIKNDFTLWFLEKVGFEWNETDMEYISGYVDYFRKIGYLEV
;
A
#
# COMPACT_ATOMS: atom_id res chain seq x y z
N MET A 1 -26.25 -11.50 16.48
CA MET A 1 -26.28 -13.00 16.55
C MET A 1 -24.98 -13.67 16.08
N ALA A 2 -24.22 -13.10 15.16
CA ALA A 2 -22.89 -13.67 14.78
C ALA A 2 -21.80 -13.43 15.85
N GLN A 3 -21.82 -12.30 16.58
CA GLN A 3 -20.90 -12.02 17.67
C GLN A 3 -21.08 -12.90 18.90
N SER A 4 -22.33 -13.35 19.17
CA SER A 4 -22.59 -14.25 20.33
C SER A 4 -22.16 -15.70 20.09
N ALA A 5 -22.06 -16.15 18.86
CA ALA A 5 -21.58 -17.51 18.53
C ALA A 5 -20.04 -17.59 18.57
N GLY A 6 -19.33 -16.50 18.26
CA GLY A 6 -17.87 -16.42 18.39
C GLY A 6 -17.40 -16.43 19.84
N LEU A 7 -18.05 -15.66 20.71
CA LEU A 7 -17.75 -15.61 22.14
C LEU A 7 -18.01 -16.94 22.88
N ALA A 8 -18.99 -17.72 22.45
CA ALA A 8 -19.27 -19.04 23.04
C ALA A 8 -18.20 -20.09 22.70
N ALA A 9 -17.57 -20.01 21.54
CA ALA A 9 -16.47 -20.91 21.13
C ALA A 9 -15.14 -20.57 21.84
N LEU A 10 -14.96 -19.33 22.30
CA LEU A 10 -13.76 -18.87 23.02
C LEU A 10 -13.76 -19.28 24.52
N GLN A 11 -14.92 -19.66 25.08
CA GLN A 11 -15.04 -20.09 26.46
C GLN A 11 -14.47 -21.49 26.79
N GLU A 12 -14.03 -22.27 25.79
CA GLU A 12 -13.42 -23.59 25.98
C GLU A 12 -11.87 -23.60 26.02
N ARG A 13 -11.22 -22.43 25.86
CA ARG A 13 -9.75 -22.37 25.97
C ARG A 13 -9.30 -22.29 27.42
N GLU A 14 -8.21 -22.99 27.71
CA GLU A 14 -7.60 -23.03 29.05
C GLU A 14 -7.01 -21.63 29.36
N TYR A 15 -7.52 -20.99 30.40
CA TYR A 15 -7.01 -19.71 30.88
C TYR A 15 -5.60 -19.86 31.44
N VAL A 16 -4.64 -19.17 30.86
CA VAL A 16 -3.26 -19.09 31.37
C VAL A 16 -3.04 -17.75 32.05
N ALA A 17 -2.80 -17.79 33.37
CA ALA A 17 -2.61 -16.59 34.17
C ALA A 17 -1.29 -15.87 33.86
N PRO A 18 -1.21 -14.53 33.99
CA PRO A 18 0.03 -13.79 33.89
C PRO A 18 0.99 -14.19 35.03
N ALA A 19 2.27 -14.35 34.72
CA ALA A 19 3.34 -14.75 35.63
C ALA A 19 4.25 -13.58 36.01
N THR A 20 4.34 -12.54 35.18
CA THR A 20 5.19 -11.36 35.41
C THR A 20 4.35 -10.10 35.62
N GLU A 21 4.98 -9.04 36.14
CA GLU A 21 4.33 -7.74 36.30
C GLU A 21 3.94 -7.13 34.96
N MET A 22 4.80 -7.27 33.91
CA MET A 22 4.52 -6.81 32.57
C MET A 22 3.33 -7.54 31.99
N GLU A 23 3.29 -8.88 32.07
CA GLU A 23 2.14 -9.67 31.62
C GLU A 23 0.84 -9.27 32.34
N THR A 24 0.93 -9.04 33.65
CA THR A 24 -0.24 -8.62 34.45
C THR A 24 -0.78 -7.27 33.97
N ASN A 25 0.10 -6.30 33.73
CA ASN A 25 -0.27 -4.97 33.26
C ASN A 25 -0.88 -5.04 31.85
N LEU A 26 -0.27 -5.78 30.94
CA LEU A 26 -0.75 -5.92 29.57
C LEU A 26 -2.07 -6.69 29.48
N CYS A 27 -2.25 -7.79 30.25
CA CYS A 27 -3.54 -8.50 30.34
C CYS A 27 -4.66 -7.59 30.86
N LYS A 28 -4.35 -6.76 31.86
CA LYS A 28 -5.33 -5.81 32.40
C LYS A 28 -5.75 -4.78 31.36
N LEU A 29 -4.79 -4.18 30.65
CA LEU A 29 -5.08 -3.23 29.56
C LEU A 29 -5.91 -3.87 28.46
N LEU A 30 -5.56 -5.10 28.05
CA LEU A 30 -6.33 -5.87 27.07
C LEU A 30 -7.78 -6.09 27.52
N GLY A 31 -7.99 -6.47 28.78
CA GLY A 31 -9.32 -6.64 29.35
C GLY A 31 -10.15 -5.35 29.32
N GLU A 32 -9.52 -4.20 29.62
CA GLU A 32 -10.19 -2.90 29.55
C GLU A 32 -10.62 -2.54 28.12
N ILE A 33 -9.73 -2.76 27.12
CA ILE A 33 -9.96 -2.40 25.72
C ILE A 33 -10.99 -3.33 25.07
N LEU A 34 -10.88 -4.64 25.33
CA LEU A 34 -11.78 -5.64 24.77
C LEU A 34 -13.09 -5.79 25.55
N HIS A 35 -13.25 -5.05 26.67
CA HIS A 35 -14.37 -5.17 27.60
C HIS A 35 -14.58 -6.60 28.10
N ILE A 36 -13.48 -7.30 28.40
CA ILE A 36 -13.46 -8.67 28.90
C ILE A 36 -12.96 -8.68 30.34
N GLU A 37 -13.71 -9.31 31.24
CA GLU A 37 -13.41 -9.32 32.68
C GLU A 37 -12.08 -10.03 33.01
N LYS A 38 -11.71 -11.05 32.20
CA LYS A 38 -10.51 -11.87 32.46
C LYS A 38 -9.85 -12.27 31.15
N VAL A 39 -8.64 -11.77 30.90
CA VAL A 39 -7.78 -12.09 29.76
C VAL A 39 -6.56 -12.87 30.23
N GLY A 40 -6.25 -13.99 29.58
CA GLY A 40 -5.05 -14.79 29.81
C GLY A 40 -3.90 -14.36 28.90
N VAL A 41 -2.68 -14.81 29.21
CA VAL A 41 -1.49 -14.46 28.43
C VAL A 41 -1.44 -15.09 27.04
N GLU A 42 -2.17 -16.18 26.82
CA GLU A 42 -2.26 -16.88 25.52
C GLU A 42 -3.49 -16.45 24.70
N ASP A 43 -4.30 -15.52 25.21
CA ASP A 43 -5.46 -15.02 24.48
C ASP A 43 -5.01 -14.08 23.38
N ASP A 44 -5.45 -14.36 22.13
CA ASP A 44 -5.11 -13.54 20.96
C ASP A 44 -6.02 -12.31 20.88
N PHE A 45 -5.42 -11.14 20.84
CA PHE A 45 -6.10 -9.85 20.79
C PHE A 45 -7.17 -9.78 19.69
N PHE A 46 -6.85 -10.25 18.49
CA PHE A 46 -7.74 -10.15 17.34
C PHE A 46 -8.85 -11.22 17.37
N GLU A 47 -8.55 -12.43 17.87
CA GLU A 47 -9.56 -13.48 18.04
C GLU A 47 -10.62 -13.09 19.08
N TYR A 48 -10.25 -12.30 20.08
CA TYR A 48 -11.17 -11.75 21.10
C TYR A 48 -11.88 -10.46 20.66
N GLY A 49 -11.79 -10.11 19.38
CA GLY A 49 -12.53 -9.00 18.78
C GLY A 49 -11.80 -7.66 18.78
N GLY A 50 -10.52 -7.66 19.11
CA GLY A 50 -9.67 -6.49 18.94
C GLY A 50 -9.54 -6.10 17.48
N ASP A 51 -9.51 -4.82 17.22
CA ASP A 51 -9.31 -4.24 15.90
C ASP A 51 -8.13 -3.26 15.91
N SER A 52 -7.89 -2.62 14.79
CA SER A 52 -6.78 -1.65 14.66
C SER A 52 -6.92 -0.47 15.62
N LEU A 53 -8.13 -0.03 15.90
CA LEU A 53 -8.38 1.08 16.84
C LEU A 53 -8.07 0.65 18.29
N GLY A 54 -8.53 -0.53 18.69
CA GLY A 54 -8.19 -1.11 19.99
C GLY A 54 -6.68 -1.36 20.14
N ALA A 55 -5.98 -1.74 19.06
CA ALA A 55 -4.53 -1.92 19.09
C ALA A 55 -3.79 -0.59 19.31
N ILE A 56 -4.27 0.50 18.70
CA ILE A 56 -3.74 1.86 18.92
C ILE A 56 -3.92 2.29 20.38
N GLU A 57 -5.12 2.09 20.92
CA GLU A 57 -5.41 2.39 22.33
C GLU A 57 -4.52 1.56 23.27
N TYR A 58 -4.28 0.29 22.94
CA TYR A 58 -3.39 -0.60 23.67
C TYR A 58 -1.97 -0.06 23.74
N VAL A 59 -1.40 0.34 22.60
CA VAL A 59 -0.06 0.95 22.52
C VAL A 59 0.00 2.25 23.35
N ALA A 60 -0.96 3.14 23.17
CA ALA A 60 -0.99 4.42 23.87
C ALA A 60 -1.04 4.26 25.41
N LYS A 61 -1.87 3.34 25.90
CA LYS A 61 -1.98 3.05 27.33
C LYS A 61 -0.72 2.36 27.88
N ALA A 62 -0.12 1.43 27.11
CA ALA A 62 1.11 0.77 27.49
C ALA A 62 2.29 1.75 27.61
N HIS A 63 2.43 2.70 26.69
CA HIS A 63 3.40 3.80 26.79
C HIS A 63 3.19 4.63 28.05
N GLY A 64 1.92 4.90 28.44
CA GLY A 64 1.57 5.57 29.70
C GLY A 64 2.04 4.81 30.95
N MET A 65 2.31 3.52 30.84
CA MET A 65 2.86 2.64 31.89
C MET A 65 4.37 2.43 31.77
N GLY A 66 5.03 3.10 30.81
CA GLY A 66 6.47 2.95 30.54
C GLY A 66 6.83 1.67 29.78
N ILE A 67 5.87 1.03 29.11
CA ILE A 67 6.12 -0.15 28.26
C ILE A 67 6.24 0.36 26.82
N GLU A 68 7.48 0.36 26.30
CA GLU A 68 7.79 0.79 24.95
C GLU A 68 7.41 -0.33 23.94
N MET A 69 6.38 -0.10 23.15
CA MET A 69 5.98 -1.00 22.07
C MET A 69 5.37 -0.22 20.91
N SER A 70 5.46 -0.78 19.70
CA SER A 70 4.84 -0.20 18.51
C SER A 70 3.50 -0.89 18.19
N LEU A 71 2.67 -0.23 17.37
CA LEU A 71 1.44 -0.81 16.86
C LEU A 71 1.72 -2.12 16.11
N GLN A 72 2.83 -2.18 15.35
CA GLN A 72 3.24 -3.39 14.65
C GLN A 72 3.52 -4.55 15.59
N ASN A 73 4.08 -4.29 16.79
CA ASN A 73 4.33 -5.36 17.77
C ASN A 73 3.02 -6.04 18.22
N VAL A 74 1.91 -5.32 18.34
CA VAL A 74 0.61 -5.91 18.69
C VAL A 74 0.11 -6.85 17.58
N PHE A 75 0.38 -6.53 16.32
CA PHE A 75 0.01 -7.39 15.19
C PHE A 75 0.90 -8.61 15.03
N ASP A 76 2.20 -8.46 15.26
CA ASP A 76 3.18 -9.55 15.12
C ASP A 76 3.12 -10.51 16.31
N TYR A 77 2.80 -9.99 17.49
CA TYR A 77 2.75 -10.70 18.76
C TYR A 77 1.37 -10.50 19.43
N PRO A 78 0.30 -11.09 18.88
CA PRO A 78 -1.07 -10.75 19.28
C PRO A 78 -1.49 -11.32 20.63
N THR A 79 -0.67 -12.16 21.25
CA THR A 79 -0.87 -12.63 22.63
C THR A 79 0.05 -11.87 23.59
N VAL A 80 -0.39 -11.70 24.85
CA VAL A 80 0.44 -11.00 25.87
C VAL A 80 1.76 -11.74 26.08
N ARG A 81 1.76 -13.08 26.04
CA ARG A 81 2.97 -13.89 26.17
C ARG A 81 3.98 -13.57 25.07
N SER A 82 3.57 -13.69 23.81
CA SER A 82 4.45 -13.46 22.67
C SER A 82 4.96 -12.02 22.63
N LEU A 83 4.13 -11.05 23.02
CA LEU A 83 4.52 -9.66 23.10
C LEU A 83 5.55 -9.39 24.20
N CYS A 84 5.37 -9.98 25.39
CA CYS A 84 6.34 -9.87 26.47
C CYS A 84 7.69 -10.51 26.12
N ASP A 85 7.67 -11.70 25.51
CA ASP A 85 8.90 -12.40 25.07
C ASP A 85 9.69 -11.53 24.08
N PHE A 86 8.98 -10.90 23.13
CA PHE A 86 9.58 -9.94 22.20
C PHE A 86 10.19 -8.72 22.94
N LEU A 87 9.41 -8.06 23.83
CA LEU A 87 9.83 -6.86 24.53
C LEU A 87 11.00 -7.11 25.49
N GLN A 88 11.18 -8.34 25.96
CA GLN A 88 12.29 -8.76 26.82
C GLN A 88 13.55 -9.16 26.04
N GLY A 89 13.50 -9.08 24.69
CA GLY A 89 14.66 -9.34 23.85
C GLY A 89 14.93 -10.82 23.58
N GLU A 90 13.93 -11.68 23.77
CA GLU A 90 14.01 -13.12 23.41
C GLU A 90 13.71 -13.36 21.91
N ASP A 91 13.79 -12.30 21.07
CA ASP A 91 13.29 -12.37 19.71
C ASP A 91 14.34 -12.89 18.71
N LYS A 92 13.77 -13.52 17.66
CA LYS A 92 14.48 -14.13 16.54
C LYS A 92 15.23 -13.08 15.72
N GLU A 93 16.40 -13.44 15.23
CA GLU A 93 17.23 -12.63 14.34
C GLU A 93 16.41 -11.95 13.23
N LYS A 94 16.30 -10.62 13.28
CA LYS A 94 15.82 -9.85 12.13
C LYS A 94 16.71 -10.15 10.94
N VAL A 95 16.15 -10.48 9.81
CA VAL A 95 16.90 -10.69 8.57
C VAL A 95 17.63 -9.39 8.24
N GLN A 96 18.95 -9.39 8.38
CA GLN A 96 19.79 -8.24 7.98
C GLN A 96 20.25 -8.43 6.55
N TYR A 97 19.79 -7.57 5.66
CA TYR A 97 20.25 -7.52 4.29
C TYR A 97 21.55 -6.72 4.17
N LYS A 98 22.39 -7.11 3.21
CA LYS A 98 23.53 -6.32 2.74
C LYS A 98 23.28 -5.94 1.29
N GLU A 99 23.78 -4.78 0.86
CA GLU A 99 23.65 -4.34 -0.53
C GLU A 99 24.16 -5.41 -1.51
N THR A 100 25.26 -6.08 -1.16
CA THR A 100 25.88 -7.16 -1.98
C THR A 100 24.99 -8.40 -2.16
N ASP A 101 23.98 -8.61 -1.33
CA ASP A 101 23.06 -9.75 -1.47
C ASP A 101 22.22 -9.64 -2.76
N PHE A 102 22.17 -8.47 -3.36
CA PHE A 102 21.35 -8.13 -4.53
C PHE A 102 22.17 -7.90 -5.81
N ASP A 103 23.50 -8.03 -5.77
CA ASP A 103 24.39 -7.89 -6.93
C ASP A 103 24.01 -8.81 -8.09
N LYS A 104 23.41 -9.96 -7.79
CA LYS A 104 22.90 -10.90 -8.80
C LYS A 104 21.84 -10.31 -9.75
N TYR A 105 21.14 -9.23 -9.36
CA TYR A 105 20.14 -8.56 -10.18
C TYR A 105 20.67 -7.41 -11.03
N LYS A 106 21.93 -7.05 -10.86
CA LYS A 106 22.54 -5.90 -11.54
C LYS A 106 22.37 -5.96 -13.07
N GLU A 107 22.60 -7.13 -13.67
CA GLU A 107 22.42 -7.32 -15.11
C GLU A 107 20.96 -7.04 -15.58
N LEU A 108 19.96 -7.31 -14.73
CA LEU A 108 18.57 -6.97 -15.03
C LEU A 108 18.36 -5.46 -14.99
N PHE A 109 18.89 -4.81 -13.97
CA PHE A 109 18.71 -3.36 -13.76
C PHE A 109 19.48 -2.55 -14.80
N ASP A 110 20.64 -3.00 -15.24
CA ASP A 110 21.45 -2.37 -16.31
C ASP A 110 20.72 -2.34 -17.67
N ARG A 111 19.57 -3.02 -17.82
CA ARG A 111 18.71 -2.92 -19.00
C ARG A 111 17.91 -1.62 -19.06
N ASN A 112 17.79 -0.92 -17.93
CA ASN A 112 17.10 0.35 -17.80
C ASN A 112 18.04 1.53 -18.08
N VAL A 113 18.47 1.65 -19.32
CA VAL A 113 19.40 2.69 -19.74
C VAL A 113 18.74 3.61 -20.77
N ILE A 114 18.86 4.93 -20.54
CA ILE A 114 18.45 5.94 -21.52
C ILE A 114 19.37 5.89 -22.73
N LYS A 115 18.79 5.63 -23.92
CA LYS A 115 19.54 5.61 -25.18
C LYS A 115 18.90 6.58 -26.16
N GLU A 116 19.68 7.57 -26.60
CA GLU A 116 19.24 8.49 -27.65
C GLU A 116 18.83 7.71 -28.91
N GLY A 117 17.68 8.08 -29.50
CA GLY A 117 17.18 7.46 -30.73
C GLY A 117 16.53 6.10 -30.57
N GLU A 118 16.43 5.54 -29.36
CA GLU A 118 15.72 4.29 -29.14
C GLU A 118 14.23 4.44 -29.50
N LYS A 119 13.69 3.45 -30.20
CA LYS A 119 12.28 3.39 -30.61
C LYS A 119 11.65 2.16 -29.99
N PHE A 120 10.45 2.33 -29.47
CA PHE A 120 9.67 1.25 -28.87
C PHE A 120 8.50 0.89 -29.78
N GLU A 121 8.35 -0.39 -30.04
CA GLU A 121 7.25 -0.91 -30.85
C GLU A 121 6.13 -1.44 -29.98
N LYS A 122 4.91 -1.07 -30.34
CA LYS A 122 3.72 -1.56 -29.64
C LYS A 122 3.54 -3.06 -29.90
N LYS A 123 3.46 -3.84 -28.81
CA LYS A 123 3.13 -5.26 -28.83
C LYS A 123 1.74 -5.48 -28.23
N SER A 124 0.92 -6.34 -28.82
CA SER A 124 -0.34 -6.75 -28.21
C SER A 124 -0.09 -7.56 -26.94
N LEU A 125 -0.94 -7.36 -25.95
CA LEU A 125 -0.92 -8.14 -24.72
C LEU A 125 -1.66 -9.48 -24.87
N GLY A 126 -2.41 -9.66 -25.96
CA GLY A 126 -3.21 -10.84 -26.22
C GLY A 126 -4.33 -11.04 -25.20
N ASN A 127 -4.58 -12.28 -24.82
CA ASN A 127 -5.49 -12.59 -23.71
C ASN A 127 -4.78 -12.37 -22.38
N VAL A 128 -5.40 -11.59 -21.50
CA VAL A 128 -4.81 -11.14 -20.24
C VAL A 128 -5.46 -11.81 -19.04
N LEU A 129 -4.65 -12.37 -18.13
CA LEU A 129 -5.09 -12.70 -16.78
C LEU A 129 -4.82 -11.50 -15.87
N LEU A 130 -5.87 -10.90 -15.31
CA LEU A 130 -5.79 -9.79 -14.38
C LEU A 130 -6.15 -10.26 -12.97
N THR A 131 -5.18 -10.27 -12.06
CA THR A 131 -5.44 -10.44 -10.64
C THR A 131 -5.72 -9.09 -10.00
N GLY A 132 -6.59 -9.05 -8.99
CA GLY A 132 -6.94 -7.79 -8.33
C GLY A 132 -7.89 -6.88 -9.13
N ALA A 133 -8.61 -7.41 -10.13
CA ALA A 133 -9.54 -6.66 -10.99
C ALA A 133 -10.64 -5.87 -10.25
N THR A 134 -10.95 -6.26 -9.02
CA THR A 134 -11.93 -5.56 -8.16
C THR A 134 -11.28 -4.49 -7.25
N GLY A 135 -9.96 -4.33 -7.31
CA GLY A 135 -9.23 -3.29 -6.59
C GLY A 135 -9.23 -1.96 -7.33
N PHE A 136 -8.74 -0.91 -6.67
CA PHE A 136 -8.71 0.45 -7.24
C PHE A 136 -7.94 0.50 -8.57
N LEU A 137 -6.67 0.12 -8.58
CA LEU A 137 -5.87 0.12 -9.79
C LEU A 137 -6.31 -0.95 -10.79
N GLY A 138 -6.66 -2.16 -10.32
CA GLY A 138 -7.06 -3.25 -11.19
C GLY A 138 -8.31 -2.95 -12.03
N ALA A 139 -9.32 -2.27 -11.46
CA ALA A 139 -10.51 -1.86 -12.19
C ALA A 139 -10.19 -0.83 -13.30
N HIS A 140 -9.24 0.09 -13.06
CA HIS A 140 -8.83 1.08 -14.07
C HIS A 140 -7.92 0.47 -15.14
N ILE A 141 -7.04 -0.49 -14.77
CA ILE A 141 -6.29 -1.30 -15.75
C ILE A 141 -7.25 -2.09 -16.64
N LEU A 142 -8.31 -2.68 -16.07
CA LEU A 142 -9.33 -3.36 -16.87
C LEU A 142 -9.99 -2.40 -17.86
N ASN A 143 -10.33 -1.17 -17.44
CA ASN A 143 -10.86 -0.14 -18.34
C ASN A 143 -9.90 0.19 -19.49
N GLU A 144 -8.60 0.35 -19.20
CA GLU A 144 -7.58 0.60 -20.23
C GLU A 144 -7.44 -0.59 -21.20
N LEU A 145 -7.40 -1.82 -20.69
CA LEU A 145 -7.37 -3.03 -21.51
C LEU A 145 -8.58 -3.12 -22.45
N MET A 146 -9.78 -2.81 -21.96
CA MET A 146 -11.00 -2.80 -22.77
C MET A 146 -10.95 -1.79 -23.91
N GLN A 147 -10.24 -0.68 -23.73
CA GLN A 147 -10.11 0.37 -24.74
C GLN A 147 -8.94 0.19 -25.70
N LYS A 148 -7.83 -0.40 -25.24
CA LYS A 148 -6.55 -0.45 -25.98
C LYS A 148 -6.21 -1.82 -26.57
N GLU A 149 -6.82 -2.88 -26.08
CA GLU A 149 -6.61 -4.27 -26.52
C GLU A 149 -7.91 -4.90 -27.03
N THR A 150 -7.79 -6.01 -27.75
CA THR A 150 -8.95 -6.75 -28.31
C THR A 150 -9.15 -8.13 -27.69
N GLY A 151 -8.14 -8.64 -26.97
CA GLY A 151 -8.16 -9.93 -26.32
C GLY A 151 -9.17 -10.03 -25.17
N LYS A 152 -9.36 -11.25 -24.68
CA LYS A 152 -10.14 -11.50 -23.47
C LYS A 152 -9.37 -11.08 -22.24
N ILE A 153 -10.09 -10.66 -21.22
CA ILE A 153 -9.55 -10.31 -19.90
C ILE A 153 -10.16 -11.26 -18.88
N TYR A 154 -9.36 -12.22 -18.45
CA TYR A 154 -9.68 -13.17 -17.41
C TYR A 154 -9.43 -12.51 -16.04
N CYS A 155 -10.50 -12.22 -15.30
CA CYS A 155 -10.42 -11.52 -14.02
C CYS A 155 -10.44 -12.54 -12.87
N LEU A 156 -9.30 -12.76 -12.21
CA LEU A 156 -9.22 -13.63 -11.04
C LEU A 156 -9.89 -12.95 -9.85
N VAL A 157 -10.98 -13.56 -9.35
CA VAL A 157 -11.81 -13.00 -8.27
C VAL A 157 -11.95 -14.05 -7.17
N ARG A 158 -11.62 -13.66 -5.94
CA ARG A 158 -11.85 -14.49 -4.74
C ARG A 158 -13.34 -14.56 -4.47
N SER A 159 -13.90 -15.76 -4.45
CA SER A 159 -15.28 -16.01 -4.05
C SER A 159 -15.54 -17.48 -3.79
N ASN A 160 -16.36 -17.75 -2.79
CA ASN A 160 -16.81 -19.11 -2.49
C ASN A 160 -18.10 -19.50 -3.25
N LYS A 161 -18.71 -18.56 -4.01
CA LYS A 161 -19.97 -18.77 -4.74
C LYS A 161 -19.87 -18.21 -6.16
N VAL A 162 -20.35 -18.97 -7.14
CA VAL A 162 -20.32 -18.60 -8.57
C VAL A 162 -21.02 -17.28 -8.86
N ASP A 163 -22.15 -17.02 -8.21
CA ASP A 163 -22.93 -15.77 -8.45
C ASP A 163 -22.27 -14.53 -7.81
N ASP A 164 -21.51 -14.68 -6.74
CA ASP A 164 -20.84 -13.60 -6.03
C ASP A 164 -19.67 -13.00 -6.83
N ARG A 165 -18.92 -13.82 -7.60
CA ARG A 165 -17.82 -13.34 -8.46
C ARG A 165 -18.25 -12.33 -9.50
N ARG A 166 -19.39 -12.60 -10.14
CA ARG A 166 -19.98 -11.70 -11.15
C ARG A 166 -20.55 -10.45 -10.51
N GLY A 167 -21.20 -10.61 -9.36
CA GLY A 167 -21.77 -9.51 -8.59
C GLY A 167 -20.69 -8.50 -8.20
N ARG A 168 -19.64 -8.94 -7.52
CA ARG A 168 -18.57 -8.06 -7.05
C ARG A 168 -17.84 -7.33 -8.19
N LEU A 169 -17.51 -8.02 -9.29
CA LEU A 169 -16.86 -7.39 -10.43
C LEU A 169 -17.81 -6.41 -11.12
N ARG A 170 -19.08 -6.77 -11.30
CA ARG A 170 -20.10 -5.89 -11.87
C ARG A 170 -20.30 -4.64 -11.04
N GLU A 171 -20.43 -4.75 -9.73
CA GLU A 171 -20.61 -3.63 -8.81
C GLU A 171 -19.47 -2.63 -8.91
N ILE A 172 -18.22 -3.10 -8.91
CA ILE A 172 -17.03 -2.24 -9.02
C ILE A 172 -16.96 -1.55 -10.39
N LEU A 173 -17.25 -2.26 -11.47
CA LEU A 173 -17.26 -1.68 -12.81
C LEU A 173 -18.40 -0.66 -12.96
N LYS A 174 -19.59 -0.95 -12.40
CA LYS A 174 -20.71 -0.02 -12.39
C LYS A 174 -20.42 1.22 -11.55
N TYR A 175 -19.76 1.05 -10.41
CA TYR A 175 -19.35 2.18 -9.57
C TYR A 175 -18.45 3.16 -10.34
N TYR A 176 -17.42 2.67 -11.02
CA TYR A 176 -16.48 3.55 -11.72
C TYR A 176 -16.98 3.99 -13.10
N PHE A 177 -17.60 3.10 -13.88
CA PHE A 177 -17.81 3.29 -15.32
C PHE A 177 -19.29 3.23 -15.73
N GLY A 178 -20.23 3.15 -14.76
CA GLY A 178 -21.64 2.97 -15.06
C GLY A 178 -21.92 1.64 -15.77
N ASP A 179 -22.86 1.63 -16.68
CA ASP A 179 -23.28 0.42 -17.38
C ASP A 179 -22.43 0.10 -18.63
N ARG A 180 -21.30 0.83 -18.84
CA ARG A 180 -20.44 0.71 -20.04
C ARG A 180 -20.03 -0.72 -20.35
N TYR A 181 -19.74 -1.54 -19.35
CA TYR A 181 -19.19 -2.89 -19.51
C TYR A 181 -20.20 -4.01 -19.22
N GLU A 182 -21.46 -3.70 -18.96
CA GLU A 182 -22.47 -4.70 -18.60
C GLU A 182 -22.61 -5.78 -19.68
N SER A 183 -22.62 -5.39 -20.96
CA SER A 183 -22.72 -6.31 -22.08
C SER A 183 -21.43 -7.09 -22.38
N GLU A 184 -20.31 -6.70 -21.80
CA GLU A 184 -18.98 -7.31 -22.02
C GLU A 184 -18.65 -8.40 -20.98
N ILE A 185 -19.36 -8.41 -19.86
CA ILE A 185 -19.21 -9.44 -18.82
C ILE A 185 -19.63 -10.80 -19.40
N ASN A 186 -18.78 -11.80 -19.21
CA ASN A 186 -18.82 -13.15 -19.82
C ASN A 186 -18.56 -13.21 -21.33
N LYS A 187 -18.20 -12.08 -21.95
CA LYS A 187 -17.72 -12.05 -23.34
C LYS A 187 -16.21 -11.79 -23.39
N ARG A 188 -15.82 -10.53 -23.29
CA ARG A 188 -14.42 -10.12 -23.19
C ARG A 188 -13.93 -10.05 -21.75
N ILE A 189 -14.76 -9.64 -20.80
CA ILE A 189 -14.47 -9.62 -19.36
C ILE A 189 -14.98 -10.93 -18.77
N VAL A 190 -14.06 -11.85 -18.45
CA VAL A 190 -14.38 -13.21 -17.99
C VAL A 190 -13.99 -13.38 -16.53
N PRO A 191 -14.94 -13.33 -15.58
CA PRO A 191 -14.66 -13.58 -14.18
C PRO A 191 -14.28 -15.06 -13.94
N ILE A 192 -13.16 -15.30 -13.28
CA ILE A 192 -12.68 -16.63 -12.90
C ILE A 192 -12.58 -16.70 -11.38
N ILE A 193 -13.06 -17.78 -10.77
CA ILE A 193 -12.85 -18.03 -9.35
C ILE A 193 -11.42 -18.50 -9.13
N GLY A 194 -10.73 -17.89 -8.17
CA GLY A 194 -9.42 -18.32 -7.76
C GLY A 194 -8.81 -17.39 -6.72
N ASP A 195 -7.69 -17.83 -6.17
CA ASP A 195 -6.95 -17.11 -5.15
C ASP A 195 -5.45 -17.21 -5.40
N ILE A 196 -4.74 -16.07 -5.29
CA ILE A 196 -3.28 -16.05 -5.40
C ILE A 196 -2.61 -16.79 -4.24
N GLU A 197 -3.29 -16.96 -3.10
CA GLU A 197 -2.78 -17.76 -1.97
C GLU A 197 -2.77 -19.27 -2.28
N GLN A 198 -3.44 -19.71 -3.35
CA GLN A 198 -3.49 -21.11 -3.78
C GLN A 198 -2.47 -21.39 -4.89
N LYS A 199 -1.75 -22.53 -4.76
CA LYS A 199 -0.90 -23.03 -5.84
C LYS A 199 -1.74 -23.28 -7.09
N GLY A 200 -1.25 -22.79 -8.25
CA GLY A 200 -1.97 -22.90 -9.51
C GLY A 200 -3.08 -21.88 -9.72
N LEU A 201 -3.37 -21.02 -8.73
CA LEU A 201 -4.33 -19.91 -8.76
C LEU A 201 -5.78 -20.32 -8.95
N SER A 202 -6.09 -21.15 -9.94
CA SER A 202 -7.42 -21.67 -10.29
C SER A 202 -7.31 -22.71 -11.40
N ASP A 203 -8.14 -23.73 -11.34
CA ASP A 203 -8.29 -24.73 -12.42
C ASP A 203 -9.11 -24.21 -13.61
N GLU A 204 -9.79 -23.07 -13.42
CA GLU A 204 -10.63 -22.46 -14.47
C GLU A 204 -9.84 -21.53 -15.44
N ILE A 205 -8.54 -21.27 -15.18
CA ILE A 205 -7.78 -20.34 -16.03
C ILE A 205 -7.48 -21.00 -17.37
N PRO A 206 -7.92 -20.40 -18.51
CA PRO A 206 -7.65 -20.93 -19.82
C PRO A 206 -6.16 -20.92 -20.18
N THR A 207 -5.76 -21.83 -21.03
CA THR A 207 -4.36 -22.00 -21.47
C THR A 207 -3.94 -20.96 -22.53
N ASP A 208 -4.85 -20.13 -23.00
CA ASP A 208 -4.62 -19.11 -24.03
C ASP A 208 -4.21 -17.73 -23.47
N VAL A 209 -3.89 -17.66 -22.16
CA VAL A 209 -3.36 -16.46 -21.51
C VAL A 209 -1.95 -16.19 -22.02
N GLN A 210 -1.72 -14.96 -22.51
CA GLN A 210 -0.43 -14.52 -23.04
C GLN A 210 0.27 -13.51 -22.10
N THR A 211 -0.50 -12.77 -21.32
CA THR A 211 0.02 -11.79 -20.35
C THR A 211 -0.70 -11.92 -19.04
N ILE A 212 0.03 -11.85 -17.94
CA ILE A 212 -0.51 -11.75 -16.60
C ILE A 212 -0.22 -10.35 -16.05
N ILE A 213 -1.25 -9.62 -15.62
CA ILE A 213 -1.08 -8.37 -14.89
C ILE A 213 -1.48 -8.63 -13.43
N HIS A 214 -0.47 -8.58 -12.55
CA HIS A 214 -0.63 -8.94 -11.15
C HIS A 214 -0.71 -7.68 -10.28
N THR A 215 -1.95 -7.31 -9.90
CA THR A 215 -2.23 -6.16 -9.01
C THR A 215 -2.76 -6.58 -7.64
N ALA A 216 -3.09 -7.86 -7.46
CA ALA A 216 -3.63 -8.35 -6.20
C ALA A 216 -2.56 -8.31 -5.11
N ALA A 217 -2.84 -7.60 -4.04
CA ALA A 217 -2.00 -7.52 -2.84
C ALA A 217 -2.84 -7.07 -1.64
N SER A 218 -2.37 -7.35 -0.43
CA SER A 218 -2.80 -6.64 0.77
C SER A 218 -2.01 -5.34 0.86
N VAL A 219 -2.71 -4.20 0.88
CA VAL A 219 -2.12 -2.86 0.92
C VAL A 219 -2.32 -2.16 2.27
N LYS A 220 -2.72 -2.90 3.31
CA LYS A 220 -2.80 -2.39 4.67
C LYS A 220 -1.37 -2.13 5.18
N HIS A 221 -1.20 -1.12 6.02
CA HIS A 221 0.12 -0.81 6.59
C HIS A 221 0.39 -1.59 7.89
N TYR A 222 -0.60 -2.29 8.43
CA TYR A 222 -0.56 -3.06 9.68
C TYR A 222 -1.21 -4.42 9.51
N GLY A 223 -0.71 -5.37 10.24
CA GLY A 223 -1.19 -6.74 10.26
C GLY A 223 -0.06 -7.74 10.55
N SER A 224 -0.37 -9.02 10.76
CA SER A 224 0.65 -10.01 11.05
C SER A 224 1.58 -10.22 9.86
N TYR A 225 2.87 -10.39 10.14
CA TYR A 225 3.88 -10.73 9.15
C TYR A 225 3.50 -11.96 8.32
N SER A 226 2.96 -12.99 8.98
CA SER A 226 2.54 -14.23 8.33
C SER A 226 1.42 -14.01 7.30
N TYR A 227 0.48 -13.12 7.58
CA TYR A 227 -0.57 -12.75 6.63
C TYR A 227 -0.01 -12.04 5.39
N PHE A 228 0.84 -11.03 5.60
CA PHE A 228 1.44 -10.29 4.47
C PHE A 228 2.37 -11.16 3.64
N ASN A 229 3.18 -12.01 4.29
CA ASN A 229 4.03 -12.96 3.57
C ASN A 229 3.18 -13.91 2.72
N ARG A 230 2.13 -14.50 3.27
CA ARG A 230 1.25 -15.43 2.55
C ARG A 230 0.57 -14.75 1.36
N VAL A 231 0.00 -13.54 1.53
CA VAL A 231 -0.74 -12.86 0.47
C VAL A 231 0.21 -12.22 -0.55
N ASN A 232 1.18 -11.42 -0.12
CA ASN A 232 1.99 -10.60 -1.03
C ASN A 232 3.20 -11.38 -1.56
N THR A 233 3.94 -12.07 -0.70
CA THR A 233 5.18 -12.76 -1.11
C THR A 233 4.89 -14.11 -1.75
N GLU A 234 4.21 -15.01 -1.03
CA GLU A 234 3.89 -16.35 -1.55
C GLU A 234 2.83 -16.28 -2.65
N GLY A 235 1.83 -15.39 -2.52
CA GLY A 235 0.85 -15.14 -3.57
C GLY A 235 1.52 -14.70 -4.89
N THR A 236 2.53 -13.81 -4.82
CA THR A 236 3.32 -13.43 -6.00
C THR A 236 4.14 -14.61 -6.52
N ALA A 237 4.73 -15.44 -5.64
CA ALA A 237 5.46 -16.63 -6.06
C ALA A 237 4.55 -17.61 -6.84
N HIS A 238 3.32 -17.82 -6.41
CA HIS A 238 2.35 -18.66 -7.14
C HIS A 238 2.01 -18.08 -8.52
N VAL A 239 1.87 -16.76 -8.64
CA VAL A 239 1.64 -16.09 -9.93
C VAL A 239 2.86 -16.23 -10.84
N VAL A 240 4.08 -16.10 -10.32
CA VAL A 240 5.34 -16.32 -11.04
C VAL A 240 5.43 -17.76 -11.54
N GLU A 241 5.20 -18.75 -10.69
CA GLU A 241 5.20 -20.17 -11.08
C GLU A 241 4.18 -20.45 -12.19
N TYR A 242 2.99 -19.85 -12.08
CA TYR A 242 1.97 -20.00 -13.10
C TYR A 242 2.38 -19.34 -14.43
N ALA A 243 2.95 -18.12 -14.39
CA ALA A 243 3.47 -17.44 -15.59
C ALA A 243 4.55 -18.27 -16.29
N LYS A 244 5.50 -18.84 -15.54
CA LYS A 244 6.54 -19.75 -16.07
C LYS A 244 5.93 -21.00 -16.69
N LYS A 245 4.94 -21.62 -16.04
CA LYS A 245 4.28 -22.84 -16.52
C LYS A 245 3.62 -22.66 -17.89
N ILE A 246 2.99 -21.51 -18.12
CA ILE A 246 2.26 -21.24 -19.38
C ILE A 246 3.06 -20.41 -20.40
N GLY A 247 4.27 -19.94 -20.03
CA GLY A 247 5.10 -19.08 -20.88
C GLY A 247 4.51 -17.67 -21.08
N ALA A 248 3.73 -17.17 -20.14
CA ALA A 248 3.13 -15.83 -20.24
C ALA A 248 4.08 -14.73 -19.75
N LYS A 249 3.97 -13.54 -20.36
CA LYS A 249 4.59 -12.31 -19.84
C LYS A 249 3.96 -11.92 -18.52
N LEU A 250 4.77 -11.49 -17.54
CA LEU A 250 4.29 -11.04 -16.24
C LEU A 250 4.51 -9.53 -16.06
N ILE A 251 3.46 -8.80 -15.74
CA ILE A 251 3.51 -7.41 -15.28
C ILE A 251 3.17 -7.39 -13.79
N HIS A 252 4.17 -7.21 -12.93
CA HIS A 252 4.00 -7.16 -11.49
C HIS A 252 3.87 -5.71 -11.00
N ILE A 253 2.75 -5.40 -10.37
CA ILE A 253 2.56 -4.09 -9.75
C ILE A 253 3.14 -4.08 -8.33
N SER A 254 4.16 -3.27 -8.14
CA SER A 254 4.80 -3.02 -6.86
C SER A 254 4.51 -1.59 -6.37
N THR A 255 5.28 -1.10 -5.44
CA THR A 255 5.13 0.22 -4.81
C THR A 255 6.48 0.92 -4.69
N LEU A 256 6.50 2.24 -4.81
CA LEU A 256 7.69 3.04 -4.50
C LEU A 256 8.08 2.95 -3.01
N SER A 257 7.15 2.56 -2.14
CA SER A 257 7.45 2.38 -0.71
C SER A 257 8.54 1.33 -0.44
N VAL A 258 8.92 0.47 -1.42
CA VAL A 258 10.08 -0.44 -1.27
C VAL A 258 11.41 0.32 -1.13
N SER A 259 11.44 1.61 -1.45
CA SER A 259 12.57 2.52 -1.14
C SER A 259 12.76 2.74 0.36
N GLY A 260 11.87 2.21 1.18
CA GLY A 260 11.83 2.37 2.62
C GLY A 260 11.03 3.60 3.06
N ASN A 261 10.40 3.50 4.22
CA ASN A 261 9.86 4.65 4.91
C ASN A 261 10.97 5.31 5.70
N SER A 262 10.93 6.63 5.76
CA SER A 262 11.79 7.42 6.66
C SER A 262 11.50 7.21 8.15
N MET A 263 10.55 6.35 8.46
CA MET A 263 10.01 6.06 9.81
C MET A 263 10.74 4.91 10.52
N ALA A 264 12.04 4.80 10.35
CA ALA A 264 12.80 3.92 11.22
C ALA A 264 12.81 4.48 12.65
N ASP A 265 12.74 3.57 13.62
CA ASP A 265 12.75 3.92 15.06
C ASP A 265 13.98 4.74 15.51
N ASP A 266 15.01 4.80 14.70
CA ASP A 266 16.19 5.63 14.92
C ASP A 266 16.60 6.36 13.64
N PHE A 267 16.12 7.58 13.48
CA PHE A 267 16.48 8.49 12.40
C PHE A 267 17.99 8.81 12.37
N SER A 268 18.71 8.68 13.47
CA SER A 268 20.13 8.95 13.52
C SER A 268 20.92 7.95 12.69
N VAL A 269 20.41 6.73 12.53
CA VAL A 269 21.07 5.66 11.74
C VAL A 269 20.97 5.93 10.22
N TYR A 270 19.94 6.65 9.78
CA TYR A 270 19.65 6.90 8.36
C TYR A 270 20.00 8.31 7.88
N ARG A 271 20.35 9.22 8.78
CA ARG A 271 20.95 10.51 8.44
C ARG A 271 22.46 10.35 8.27
N SER A 272 22.87 9.73 7.17
CA SER A 272 24.17 10.08 6.61
C SER A 272 24.01 11.46 5.97
N ASP A 273 25.03 12.32 6.08
CA ASP A 273 25.05 13.64 5.41
C ASP A 273 25.01 13.52 3.87
N GLU A 274 25.00 12.29 3.33
CA GLU A 274 24.97 11.99 1.90
C GLU A 274 23.54 11.61 1.48
N GLU A 275 22.99 12.35 0.52
CA GLU A 275 21.77 11.96 -0.17
C GLU A 275 21.98 10.64 -0.91
N LYS A 276 21.08 9.68 -0.67
CA LYS A 276 20.99 8.43 -1.44
C LYS A 276 19.87 8.54 -2.47
N PHE A 277 20.11 7.99 -3.64
CA PHE A 277 19.11 7.93 -4.70
C PHE A 277 18.56 6.53 -4.83
N PHE A 278 17.25 6.43 -4.95
CA PHE A 278 16.54 5.21 -5.25
C PHE A 278 15.87 5.35 -6.61
N ASP A 279 16.46 4.75 -7.61
CA ASP A 279 16.02 4.80 -9.00
C ASP A 279 15.61 3.41 -9.52
N GLU A 280 15.30 3.31 -10.80
CA GLU A 280 14.87 2.05 -11.44
C GLU A 280 15.97 0.99 -11.51
N THR A 281 17.22 1.33 -11.15
CA THR A 281 18.33 0.38 -11.05
C THR A 281 18.62 -0.05 -9.62
N SER A 282 17.83 0.46 -8.65
CA SER A 282 17.99 0.21 -7.23
C SER A 282 17.00 -0.83 -6.72
N LEU A 283 17.44 -1.70 -5.79
CA LEU A 283 16.58 -2.58 -5.01
C LEU A 283 16.81 -2.38 -3.51
N TYR A 284 18.05 -2.55 -3.05
CA TYR A 284 18.42 -2.33 -1.66
C TYR A 284 19.64 -1.42 -1.58
N ILE A 285 19.48 -0.31 -0.91
CA ILE A 285 20.50 0.72 -0.70
C ILE A 285 20.74 1.01 0.79
N GLY A 286 20.35 0.03 1.65
CA GLY A 286 20.40 0.16 3.11
C GLY A 286 19.15 0.82 3.71
N GLN A 287 18.04 0.91 2.95
CA GLN A 287 16.77 1.44 3.45
C GLN A 287 16.12 0.51 4.47
N PRO A 288 15.36 1.06 5.44
CA PRO A 288 14.61 0.26 6.41
C PRO A 288 13.46 -0.50 5.73
N LEU A 289 13.32 -1.76 6.11
CA LEU A 289 12.25 -2.65 5.63
C LEU A 289 11.40 -3.18 6.79
N ASP A 290 11.31 -2.42 7.89
CA ASP A 290 10.64 -2.86 9.12
C ASP A 290 9.11 -2.88 8.99
N ASN A 291 8.53 -2.12 8.05
CA ASN A 291 7.09 -2.15 7.80
C ASN A 291 6.72 -3.44 7.05
N VAL A 292 5.77 -4.20 7.57
CA VAL A 292 5.34 -5.51 7.03
C VAL A 292 4.84 -5.45 5.59
N TYR A 293 4.14 -4.38 5.21
CA TYR A 293 3.71 -4.17 3.82
C TYR A 293 4.92 -3.95 2.91
N ILE A 294 5.81 -3.03 3.28
CA ILE A 294 7.03 -2.71 2.53
C ILE A 294 7.89 -3.96 2.38
N HIS A 295 8.16 -4.67 3.47
CA HIS A 295 8.93 -5.91 3.46
C HIS A 295 8.32 -6.96 2.54
N SER A 296 7.01 -7.20 2.65
CA SER A 296 6.34 -8.20 1.82
C SER A 296 6.36 -7.86 0.33
N LYS A 297 6.26 -6.58 -0.03
CA LYS A 297 6.37 -6.12 -1.42
C LYS A 297 7.82 -6.21 -1.93
N PHE A 298 8.80 -5.89 -1.10
CA PHE A 298 10.21 -6.07 -1.41
C PHE A 298 10.54 -7.55 -1.69
N GLU A 299 10.09 -8.47 -0.84
CA GLU A 299 10.25 -9.90 -1.03
C GLU A 299 9.49 -10.42 -2.27
N ALA A 300 8.32 -9.88 -2.56
CA ALA A 300 7.58 -10.19 -3.78
C ALA A 300 8.35 -9.79 -5.05
N GLU A 301 8.98 -8.60 -5.08
CA GLU A 301 9.85 -8.22 -6.19
C GLU A 301 11.02 -9.18 -6.35
N ARG A 302 11.64 -9.62 -5.28
CA ARG A 302 12.73 -10.62 -5.33
C ARG A 302 12.30 -11.91 -6.01
N ARG A 303 11.07 -12.41 -5.72
CA ARG A 303 10.51 -13.59 -6.41
C ARG A 303 10.40 -13.37 -7.92
N VAL A 304 10.01 -12.16 -8.34
CA VAL A 304 9.93 -11.81 -9.76
C VAL A 304 11.32 -11.71 -10.38
N TYR A 305 12.29 -11.06 -9.73
CA TYR A 305 13.66 -10.93 -10.25
C TYR A 305 14.37 -12.27 -10.34
N ASP A 306 14.23 -13.16 -9.35
CA ASP A 306 14.77 -14.51 -9.42
C ASP A 306 14.22 -15.27 -10.65
N ALA A 307 12.92 -15.17 -10.91
CA ALA A 307 12.33 -15.80 -12.10
C ALA A 307 12.79 -15.14 -13.41
N MET A 308 13.07 -13.83 -13.43
CA MET A 308 13.63 -13.16 -14.62
C MET A 308 15.05 -13.63 -14.92
N LEU A 309 15.88 -13.91 -13.91
CA LEU A 309 17.20 -14.53 -14.09
C LEU A 309 17.08 -15.94 -14.69
N GLU A 310 15.98 -16.64 -14.44
CA GLU A 310 15.65 -17.93 -15.02
C GLU A 310 14.97 -17.84 -16.40
N GLY A 311 14.77 -16.63 -16.93
CA GLY A 311 14.28 -16.38 -18.29
C GLY A 311 12.80 -15.97 -18.39
N LEU A 312 12.09 -15.70 -17.27
CA LEU A 312 10.73 -15.16 -17.35
C LEU A 312 10.74 -13.74 -17.95
N ASP A 313 9.93 -13.49 -18.98
CA ASP A 313 9.66 -12.12 -19.42
C ASP A 313 8.74 -11.44 -18.42
N ALA A 314 9.32 -10.60 -17.56
CA ALA A 314 8.55 -9.87 -16.58
C ALA A 314 8.95 -8.39 -16.52
N LYS A 315 8.03 -7.58 -15.98
CA LYS A 315 8.23 -6.17 -15.65
C LYS A 315 7.76 -5.92 -14.23
N VAL A 316 8.52 -5.16 -13.47
CA VAL A 316 8.14 -4.65 -12.15
C VAL A 316 7.81 -3.18 -12.29
N ILE A 317 6.60 -2.78 -11.91
CA ILE A 317 6.15 -1.40 -11.96
C ILE A 317 5.85 -0.95 -10.53
N ARG A 318 6.71 -0.09 -9.99
CA ARG A 318 6.58 0.53 -8.68
C ARG A 318 5.72 1.78 -8.83
N VAL A 319 4.48 1.71 -8.34
CA VAL A 319 3.54 2.84 -8.44
C VAL A 319 3.69 3.79 -7.25
N GLY A 320 3.39 5.08 -7.50
CA GLY A 320 3.35 6.13 -6.49
C GLY A 320 2.05 6.17 -5.70
N ASN A 321 1.71 7.35 -5.13
CA ASN A 321 0.48 7.57 -4.38
C ASN A 321 -0.73 7.62 -5.32
N LEU A 322 -1.53 6.56 -5.32
CA LEU A 322 -2.73 6.47 -6.15
C LEU A 322 -3.82 7.40 -5.63
N THR A 323 -4.21 8.35 -6.46
CA THR A 323 -5.18 9.38 -6.11
C THR A 323 -6.42 9.35 -6.98
N ASN A 324 -7.31 10.32 -6.81
CA ASN A 324 -8.57 10.43 -7.50
C ASN A 324 -8.39 10.35 -9.02
N ARG A 325 -9.38 9.79 -9.68
CA ARG A 325 -9.47 9.77 -11.14
C ARG A 325 -9.49 11.21 -11.70
N LEU A 326 -8.72 11.48 -12.73
CA LEU A 326 -8.62 12.82 -13.33
C LEU A 326 -9.95 13.27 -13.96
N SER A 327 -10.71 12.34 -14.55
CA SER A 327 -11.90 12.67 -15.35
C SER A 327 -13.13 13.11 -14.54
N ASP A 328 -13.31 12.64 -13.30
CA ASP A 328 -14.49 12.93 -12.47
C ASP A 328 -14.20 12.90 -10.97
N TYR A 329 -12.94 12.84 -10.60
CA TYR A 329 -12.43 12.82 -9.23
C TYR A 329 -12.93 11.65 -8.36
N LYS A 330 -13.54 10.62 -8.92
CA LYS A 330 -13.95 9.44 -8.16
C LYS A 330 -12.73 8.74 -7.53
N PHE A 331 -12.94 8.28 -6.31
CA PHE A 331 -11.98 7.51 -5.55
C PHE A 331 -12.48 6.10 -5.28
N GLN A 332 -11.68 5.27 -4.60
CA GLN A 332 -12.10 3.92 -4.23
C GLN A 332 -13.28 3.92 -3.24
N PRO A 333 -14.20 2.93 -3.31
CA PRO A 333 -15.36 2.90 -2.41
C PRO A 333 -14.99 2.82 -0.91
N ASN A 334 -13.89 2.12 -0.59
CA ASN A 334 -13.37 1.99 0.78
C ASN A 334 -12.32 3.07 1.11
N TYR A 335 -12.62 4.32 0.76
CA TYR A 335 -11.71 5.46 0.90
C TYR A 335 -11.25 5.70 2.34
N THR A 336 -12.06 5.38 3.34
CA THR A 336 -11.73 5.55 4.77
C THR A 336 -10.53 4.72 5.23
N SER A 337 -10.17 3.67 4.50
CA SER A 337 -9.00 2.83 4.80
C SER A 337 -7.72 3.23 4.04
N ASN A 338 -7.76 4.33 3.27
CA ASN A 338 -6.60 4.79 2.51
C ASN A 338 -5.72 5.73 3.32
N ALA A 339 -4.50 5.32 3.65
CA ALA A 339 -3.61 6.07 4.53
C ALA A 339 -3.23 7.46 3.98
N PHE A 340 -2.96 7.59 2.66
CA PHE A 340 -2.65 8.88 2.05
C PHE A 340 -3.85 9.85 2.18
N LEU A 341 -5.05 9.38 1.86
CA LEU A 341 -6.26 10.20 1.95
C LEU A 341 -6.58 10.58 3.42
N THR A 342 -6.39 9.65 4.35
CA THR A 342 -6.58 9.93 5.79
C THR A 342 -5.62 11.01 6.28
N ARG A 343 -4.37 11.01 5.84
CA ARG A 343 -3.41 12.10 6.14
C ARG A 343 -3.84 13.43 5.56
N VAL A 344 -4.25 13.47 4.29
CA VAL A 344 -4.73 14.72 3.66
C VAL A 344 -5.96 15.25 4.41
N LYS A 345 -6.91 14.38 4.77
CA LYS A 345 -8.06 14.75 5.60
C LYS A 345 -7.60 15.34 6.95
N ALA A 346 -6.73 14.65 7.66
CA ALA A 346 -6.23 15.08 8.95
C ALA A 346 -5.53 16.45 8.88
N ILE A 347 -4.71 16.68 7.84
CA ILE A 347 -4.08 17.99 7.60
C ILE A 347 -5.14 19.09 7.45
N LEU A 348 -6.13 18.86 6.58
CA LEU A 348 -7.14 19.86 6.26
C LEU A 348 -8.07 20.16 7.44
N GLU A 349 -8.49 19.16 8.19
CA GLU A 349 -9.41 19.31 9.34
C GLU A 349 -8.70 19.76 10.61
N PHE A 350 -7.42 19.44 10.80
CA PHE A 350 -6.62 19.98 11.89
C PHE A 350 -6.37 21.48 11.75
N GLY A 351 -6.26 21.98 10.53
CA GLY A 351 -6.09 23.40 10.24
C GLY A 351 -4.72 23.97 10.64
N LEU A 352 -3.80 23.15 11.13
CA LEU A 352 -2.43 23.53 11.48
C LEU A 352 -1.42 22.78 10.57
N PHE A 353 -0.34 23.46 10.19
CA PHE A 353 0.72 22.88 9.40
C PHE A 353 2.09 23.32 9.94
N PRO A 354 3.05 22.40 10.16
CA PRO A 354 4.34 22.77 10.72
C PRO A 354 5.25 23.46 9.67
N ASP A 355 5.90 24.53 10.09
CA ASP A 355 6.73 25.39 9.23
C ASP A 355 7.86 24.67 8.51
N TYR A 356 8.48 23.70 9.16
CA TYR A 356 9.61 22.95 8.60
C TYR A 356 9.24 22.03 7.43
N LEU A 357 7.95 21.75 7.18
CA LEU A 357 7.49 20.93 6.04
C LEU A 357 7.11 21.75 4.81
N MET A 358 7.11 23.09 4.88
CA MET A 358 6.61 23.97 3.81
C MET A 358 7.34 23.81 2.47
N ASN A 359 8.60 23.40 2.49
CA ASN A 359 9.42 23.20 1.29
C ASN A 359 9.41 21.76 0.78
N LEU A 360 8.71 20.86 1.46
CA LEU A 360 8.49 19.51 0.96
C LEU A 360 7.31 19.48 0.00
N TYR A 361 7.14 18.37 -0.69
CA TYR A 361 6.08 18.21 -1.68
C TYR A 361 5.26 16.95 -1.46
N ALA A 362 4.04 16.97 -1.98
CA ALA A 362 3.19 15.80 -2.11
C ALA A 362 3.13 15.36 -3.59
N GLU A 363 3.15 14.06 -3.80
CA GLU A 363 3.01 13.43 -5.10
C GLU A 363 1.58 12.90 -5.23
N PHE A 364 0.93 13.25 -6.33
CA PHE A 364 -0.41 12.79 -6.69
C PHE A 364 -0.34 12.06 -8.03
N SER A 365 -0.60 10.75 -8.04
CA SER A 365 -0.69 9.95 -9.25
C SER A 365 -2.14 9.57 -9.52
N PRO A 366 -2.88 10.29 -10.38
CA PRO A 366 -4.26 9.96 -10.71
C PRO A 366 -4.39 8.54 -11.21
N ILE A 367 -5.38 7.81 -10.68
CA ILE A 367 -5.52 6.37 -10.88
C ILE A 367 -5.70 5.96 -12.35
N ASP A 368 -6.44 6.75 -13.12
CA ASP A 368 -6.65 6.53 -14.55
C ASP A 368 -5.37 6.77 -15.36
N LYS A 369 -4.59 7.81 -15.01
CA LYS A 369 -3.27 8.04 -15.60
C LYS A 369 -2.28 6.96 -15.24
N THR A 370 -2.28 6.51 -13.99
CA THR A 370 -1.44 5.38 -13.57
C THR A 370 -1.79 4.11 -14.34
N ALA A 371 -3.08 3.80 -14.51
CA ALA A 371 -3.52 2.64 -15.31
C ALA A 371 -3.10 2.76 -16.79
N GLU A 372 -3.20 3.96 -17.39
CA GLU A 372 -2.69 4.23 -18.73
C GLU A 372 -1.18 3.95 -18.81
N GLY A 373 -0.39 4.47 -17.86
CA GLY A 373 1.06 4.24 -17.79
C GLY A 373 1.41 2.76 -17.67
N VAL A 374 0.72 1.99 -16.83
CA VAL A 374 0.88 0.53 -16.71
C VAL A 374 0.68 -0.15 -18.07
N ILE A 375 -0.39 0.18 -18.80
CA ILE A 375 -0.65 -0.43 -20.11
C ILE A 375 0.38 -0.01 -21.15
N LYS A 376 0.82 1.25 -21.14
CA LYS A 376 1.91 1.71 -22.02
C LYS A 376 3.20 0.91 -21.76
N ILE A 377 3.61 0.76 -20.50
CA ILE A 377 4.78 -0.03 -20.14
C ILE A 377 4.60 -1.48 -20.60
N ALA A 378 3.45 -2.09 -20.31
CA ALA A 378 3.17 -3.48 -20.68
C ALA A 378 3.24 -3.71 -22.20
N GLN A 379 2.76 -2.76 -23.02
CA GLN A 379 2.72 -2.85 -24.48
C GLN A 379 4.06 -2.55 -25.16
N TYR A 380 4.88 -1.64 -24.60
CA TYR A 380 6.05 -1.11 -25.31
C TYR A 380 7.39 -1.54 -24.70
N ALA A 381 7.44 -1.90 -23.40
CA ALA A 381 8.69 -2.36 -22.79
C ALA A 381 9.09 -3.74 -23.32
N ASP A 382 10.32 -3.85 -23.82
CA ASP A 382 10.90 -5.09 -24.32
C ASP A 382 11.90 -5.66 -23.32
N LYS A 383 13.11 -5.12 -23.29
CA LYS A 383 14.18 -5.59 -22.40
C LYS A 383 14.18 -4.93 -21.01
N GLN A 384 13.56 -3.75 -20.94
CA GLN A 384 13.48 -2.98 -19.70
C GLN A 384 12.69 -3.73 -18.64
N CYS A 385 13.12 -3.65 -17.39
CA CYS A 385 12.63 -4.54 -16.34
C CYS A 385 11.86 -3.82 -15.23
N VAL A 386 12.32 -2.62 -14.80
CA VAL A 386 11.82 -1.92 -13.62
C VAL A 386 11.37 -0.52 -14.01
N PHE A 387 10.26 -0.07 -13.46
CA PHE A 387 9.70 1.25 -13.73
C PHE A 387 9.21 1.90 -12.45
N HIS A 388 9.51 3.18 -12.27
CA HIS A 388 8.97 4.03 -11.21
C HIS A 388 7.83 4.87 -11.76
N LEU A 389 6.62 4.33 -11.71
CA LEU A 389 5.42 4.95 -12.28
C LEU A 389 4.73 5.85 -11.26
N ASN A 390 5.27 7.02 -11.09
CA ASN A 390 4.73 8.10 -10.25
C ASN A 390 4.79 9.44 -11.00
N SER A 391 3.93 10.37 -10.62
CA SER A 391 3.89 11.68 -11.23
C SER A 391 5.12 12.51 -10.90
N ASP A 392 5.72 13.13 -11.91
CA ASP A 392 6.74 14.17 -11.76
C ASP A 392 6.12 15.57 -11.50
N LYS A 393 4.79 15.68 -11.63
CA LYS A 393 4.02 16.91 -11.41
C LYS A 393 3.62 17.04 -9.94
N VAL A 394 4.65 17.16 -9.10
CA VAL A 394 4.48 17.28 -7.65
C VAL A 394 3.97 18.66 -7.25
N ILE A 395 3.31 18.76 -6.11
CA ILE A 395 2.88 20.03 -5.52
C ILE A 395 3.62 20.28 -4.20
N TYR A 396 4.31 21.40 -4.09
CA TYR A 396 4.94 21.80 -2.82
C TYR A 396 3.87 22.21 -1.81
N PHE A 397 4.09 21.94 -0.53
CA PHE A 397 3.09 22.21 0.50
C PHE A 397 2.75 23.70 0.62
N ASN A 398 3.70 24.63 0.41
CA ASN A 398 3.38 26.05 0.36
C ASN A 398 2.31 26.36 -0.71
N ARG A 399 2.44 25.77 -1.91
CA ARG A 399 1.47 25.94 -2.99
C ARG A 399 0.15 25.22 -2.71
N PHE A 400 0.20 24.03 -2.13
CA PHE A 400 -0.99 23.30 -1.70
C PHE A 400 -1.81 24.11 -0.71
N LEU A 401 -1.18 24.68 0.33
CA LEU A 401 -1.84 25.52 1.33
C LEU A 401 -2.47 26.79 0.72
N GLU A 402 -1.80 27.42 -0.25
CA GLU A 402 -2.39 28.56 -0.99
C GLU A 402 -3.69 28.15 -1.71
N ILE A 403 -3.72 26.97 -2.32
CA ILE A 403 -4.89 26.47 -3.04
C ILE A 403 -6.03 26.19 -2.08
N VAL A 404 -5.79 25.41 -1.01
CA VAL A 404 -6.83 25.07 -0.05
C VAL A 404 -7.38 26.28 0.68
N HIS A 405 -6.54 27.30 0.93
CA HIS A 405 -7.01 28.58 1.46
C HIS A 405 -7.98 29.31 0.52
N LYS A 406 -7.69 29.29 -0.81
CA LYS A 406 -8.62 29.83 -1.81
C LYS A 406 -9.95 29.05 -1.89
N LEU A 407 -9.96 27.78 -1.47
CA LEU A 407 -11.17 26.95 -1.37
C LEU A 407 -11.93 27.18 -0.06
N GLY A 408 -11.51 28.18 0.76
CA GLY A 408 -12.14 28.52 2.01
C GLY A 408 -11.73 27.68 3.20
N ILE A 409 -10.70 26.85 3.06
CA ILE A 409 -10.16 26.02 4.15
C ILE A 409 -9.11 26.85 4.91
N SER A 410 -9.34 27.06 6.20
CA SER A 410 -8.44 27.82 7.06
C SER A 410 -7.26 26.96 7.51
N MET A 411 -6.05 27.33 7.07
CA MET A 411 -4.80 26.66 7.42
C MET A 411 -3.82 27.66 8.01
N TYR A 412 -3.22 27.32 9.16
CA TYR A 412 -2.24 28.17 9.83
C TYR A 412 -0.89 27.48 9.90
N VAL A 413 0.15 28.14 9.43
CA VAL A 413 1.52 27.65 9.56
C VAL A 413 2.03 28.03 10.94
N VAL A 414 2.47 27.05 11.69
CA VAL A 414 2.93 27.20 13.09
C VAL A 414 4.32 26.57 13.26
N SER A 415 5.01 26.92 14.35
CA SER A 415 6.27 26.26 14.66
C SER A 415 6.07 24.76 14.94
N GLY A 416 7.08 23.94 14.66
CA GLY A 416 7.01 22.49 14.93
C GLY A 416 6.65 22.16 16.39
N ALA A 417 7.13 22.96 17.35
CA ALA A 417 6.81 22.80 18.78
C ALA A 417 5.33 23.08 19.09
N GLU A 418 4.75 24.10 18.45
CA GLU A 418 3.33 24.44 18.60
C GLU A 418 2.44 23.39 17.94
N PHE A 419 2.80 22.95 16.74
CA PHE A 419 2.13 21.86 16.03
C PHE A 419 2.07 20.59 16.89
N ASN A 420 3.22 20.12 17.42
CA ASN A 420 3.28 18.92 18.24
C ASN A 420 2.44 19.03 19.52
N ARG A 421 2.46 20.21 20.16
CA ARG A 421 1.64 20.45 21.35
C ARG A 421 0.15 20.34 21.04
N ALA A 422 -0.30 21.02 19.97
CA ALA A 422 -1.68 20.97 19.54
C ALA A 422 -2.11 19.56 19.14
N LEU A 423 -1.23 18.82 18.45
CA LEU A 423 -1.51 17.44 18.05
C LEU A 423 -1.66 16.49 19.25
N GLN A 424 -0.84 16.64 20.29
CA GLN A 424 -1.00 15.87 21.54
C GLN A 424 -2.30 16.18 22.28
N GLU A 425 -2.86 17.37 22.10
CA GLU A 425 -4.15 17.74 22.69
C GLU A 425 -5.33 17.06 21.98
N THR A 426 -5.20 16.69 20.70
CA THR A 426 -6.27 15.99 19.95
C THR A 426 -6.61 14.62 20.55
N ILE A 427 -5.63 13.93 21.15
CA ILE A 427 -5.81 12.63 21.80
C ILE A 427 -6.81 12.72 22.99
N LYS A 428 -6.89 13.91 23.60
CA LYS A 428 -7.72 14.15 24.80
C LYS A 428 -9.15 14.58 24.47
N GLN A 429 -9.45 14.83 23.21
CA GLN A 429 -10.74 15.33 22.74
C GLN A 429 -11.48 14.27 21.95
N SER A 430 -12.68 13.92 22.37
CA SER A 430 -13.55 13.03 21.61
C SER A 430 -13.79 13.58 20.20
N ASN A 431 -13.69 12.73 19.20
CA ASN A 431 -13.87 12.99 17.77
C ASN A 431 -12.67 13.62 17.02
N THR A 432 -11.51 13.82 17.65
CA THR A 432 -10.29 14.30 16.98
C THR A 432 -9.11 13.33 17.07
N GLU A 433 -9.29 12.19 17.71
CA GLU A 433 -8.28 11.14 17.89
C GLU A 433 -7.72 10.66 16.54
N TYR A 434 -8.57 10.55 15.51
CA TYR A 434 -8.17 10.14 14.16
C TYR A 434 -7.11 11.07 13.52
N ILE A 435 -7.04 12.34 13.96
CA ILE A 435 -6.00 13.30 13.50
C ILE A 435 -4.64 12.83 14.00
N PHE A 436 -4.55 12.50 15.29
CA PHE A 436 -3.32 11.95 15.84
C PHE A 436 -2.95 10.61 15.20
N GLU A 437 -3.93 9.72 15.05
CA GLU A 437 -3.75 8.42 14.41
C GLU A 437 -3.21 8.51 12.98
N ALA A 438 -3.67 9.53 12.22
CA ALA A 438 -3.21 9.76 10.86
C ALA A 438 -1.72 10.13 10.79
N PHE A 439 -1.17 10.73 11.84
CA PHE A 439 0.20 11.21 11.89
C PHE A 439 1.16 10.33 12.72
N GLN A 440 0.64 9.49 13.62
CA GLN A 440 1.49 8.76 14.57
C GLN A 440 2.59 7.92 13.91
N ASN A 441 2.30 7.36 12.73
CA ASN A 441 3.26 6.57 11.97
C ASN A 441 4.32 7.40 11.24
N ASP A 442 4.12 8.69 11.19
CA ASP A 442 5.02 9.66 10.57
C ASP A 442 5.79 10.47 11.63
N MET A 443 5.73 10.04 12.91
CA MET A 443 6.42 10.67 14.02
C MET A 443 7.68 9.92 14.43
N ASP A 444 8.71 10.67 14.78
CA ASP A 444 9.87 10.14 15.51
C ASP A 444 9.56 9.86 16.99
N LYS A 445 10.53 9.31 17.73
CA LYS A 445 10.40 9.03 19.16
C LYS A 445 10.15 10.29 20.02
N GLN A 446 10.43 11.47 19.48
CA GLN A 446 10.15 12.76 20.13
C GLN A 446 8.77 13.32 19.76
N GLY A 447 7.99 12.59 18.94
CA GLY A 447 6.67 13.01 18.48
C GLY A 447 6.70 14.09 17.38
N LYS A 448 7.85 14.27 16.71
CA LYS A 448 7.99 15.19 15.58
C LYS A 448 7.63 14.47 14.29
N LEU A 449 6.80 15.11 13.44
CA LEU A 449 6.53 14.58 12.10
C LEU A 449 7.80 14.56 11.25
N VAL A 450 8.05 13.45 10.60
CA VAL A 450 9.20 13.25 9.74
C VAL A 450 8.72 12.78 8.36
N TYR A 451 8.65 13.72 7.43
CA TYR A 451 8.37 13.46 6.03
C TYR A 451 9.61 13.56 5.14
N ASP A 452 10.72 14.08 5.68
CA ASP A 452 11.96 14.19 4.93
C ASP A 452 12.85 12.99 5.21
N SER A 453 13.33 12.39 4.14
CA SER A 453 14.27 11.27 4.13
C SER A 453 15.50 11.67 3.33
N ASN A 454 16.67 11.14 3.66
CA ASN A 454 17.86 11.30 2.83
C ASN A 454 17.81 10.43 1.55
N ILE A 455 16.75 9.66 1.35
CA ILE A 455 16.53 8.87 0.14
C ILE A 455 15.65 9.67 -0.82
N ARG A 456 16.20 9.99 -1.99
CA ARG A 456 15.49 10.67 -3.07
C ARG A 456 15.07 9.65 -4.12
N ILE A 457 13.77 9.52 -4.34
CA ILE A 457 13.22 8.66 -5.39
C ILE A 457 13.41 9.37 -6.74
N LYS A 458 13.97 8.65 -7.71
CA LYS A 458 14.11 9.08 -9.10
C LYS A 458 13.31 8.19 -10.02
N ASN A 459 12.77 8.77 -11.08
CA ASN A 459 12.01 8.09 -12.13
C ASN A 459 12.40 8.57 -13.54
N ASP A 460 13.64 9.05 -13.66
CA ASP A 460 14.14 9.66 -14.90
C ASP A 460 14.04 8.72 -16.11
N PHE A 461 14.38 7.44 -15.92
CA PHE A 461 14.25 6.45 -16.98
C PHE A 461 12.79 6.22 -17.36
N THR A 462 11.90 6.06 -16.39
CA THR A 462 10.47 5.82 -16.64
C THR A 462 9.81 7.00 -17.34
N LEU A 463 10.11 8.23 -16.93
CA LEU A 463 9.61 9.44 -17.58
C LEU A 463 10.08 9.54 -19.04
N TRP A 464 11.38 9.34 -19.28
CA TRP A 464 11.92 9.30 -20.63
C TRP A 464 11.25 8.22 -21.50
N PHE A 465 11.10 7.01 -20.96
CA PHE A 465 10.44 5.90 -21.67
C PHE A 465 8.98 6.25 -22.02
N LEU A 466 8.23 6.75 -21.05
CA LEU A 466 6.82 7.10 -21.20
C LEU A 466 6.62 8.23 -22.21
N GLU A 467 7.47 9.25 -22.21
CA GLU A 467 7.48 10.31 -23.24
C GLU A 467 7.64 9.74 -24.64
N LYS A 468 8.58 8.79 -24.85
CA LYS A 468 8.82 8.15 -26.15
C LYS A 468 7.63 7.34 -26.66
N VAL A 469 6.76 6.85 -25.76
CA VAL A 469 5.56 6.09 -26.14
C VAL A 469 4.27 6.93 -26.06
N GLY A 470 4.43 8.26 -25.96
CA GLY A 470 3.31 9.22 -25.99
C GLY A 470 2.44 9.18 -24.74
N PHE A 471 3.06 9.16 -23.57
CA PHE A 471 2.41 9.35 -22.29
C PHE A 471 3.00 10.56 -21.58
N GLU A 472 2.15 11.32 -20.92
CA GLU A 472 2.52 12.48 -20.11
C GLU A 472 1.60 12.55 -18.88
N TRP A 473 2.17 12.91 -17.73
CA TRP A 473 1.40 13.18 -16.53
C TRP A 473 0.65 14.51 -16.64
N ASN A 474 -0.53 14.58 -16.03
CA ASN A 474 -1.24 15.84 -15.86
C ASN A 474 -0.59 16.69 -14.76
N GLU A 475 -0.78 18.01 -14.83
CA GLU A 475 -0.37 18.91 -13.76
C GLU A 475 -1.17 18.67 -12.48
N THR A 476 -0.51 18.79 -11.32
CA THR A 476 -1.15 18.84 -10.00
C THR A 476 -1.37 20.31 -9.64
N ASP A 477 -2.34 20.91 -10.29
CA ASP A 477 -2.63 22.34 -10.22
C ASP A 477 -3.88 22.65 -9.37
N MET A 478 -4.30 23.92 -9.45
CA MET A 478 -5.51 24.42 -8.79
C MET A 478 -6.77 23.63 -9.19
N GLU A 479 -6.91 23.29 -10.48
CA GLU A 479 -8.09 22.59 -11.00
C GLU A 479 -8.17 21.18 -10.40
N TYR A 480 -7.06 20.44 -10.43
CA TYR A 480 -7.02 19.09 -9.89
C TYR A 480 -7.26 19.05 -8.37
N ILE A 481 -6.59 19.93 -7.61
CA ILE A 481 -6.75 19.99 -6.14
C ILE A 481 -8.16 20.45 -5.76
N SER A 482 -8.75 21.41 -6.50
CA SER A 482 -10.14 21.84 -6.27
C SER A 482 -11.13 20.69 -6.46
N GLY A 483 -11.01 19.99 -7.59
CA GLY A 483 -11.87 18.84 -7.88
C GLY A 483 -11.70 17.70 -6.87
N TYR A 484 -10.47 17.46 -6.39
CA TYR A 484 -10.16 16.52 -5.31
C TYR A 484 -10.91 16.89 -4.02
N VAL A 485 -10.78 18.12 -3.54
CA VAL A 485 -11.42 18.61 -2.31
C VAL A 485 -12.96 18.59 -2.46
N ASP A 486 -13.49 19.10 -3.58
CA ASP A 486 -14.92 19.17 -3.82
C ASP A 486 -15.57 17.78 -3.91
N TYR A 487 -14.88 16.80 -4.47
CA TYR A 487 -15.35 15.42 -4.47
C TYR A 487 -15.54 14.89 -3.06
N PHE A 488 -14.53 15.08 -2.17
CA PHE A 488 -14.60 14.57 -0.82
C PHE A 488 -15.57 15.36 0.09
N ARG A 489 -15.76 16.65 -0.17
CA ARG A 489 -16.87 17.43 0.44
C ARG A 489 -18.24 16.88 0.01
N LYS A 490 -18.41 16.63 -1.27
CA LYS A 490 -19.67 16.12 -1.83
C LYS A 490 -20.11 14.77 -1.26
N ILE A 491 -19.16 13.88 -0.97
CA ILE A 491 -19.45 12.57 -0.36
C ILE A 491 -19.48 12.61 1.17
N GLY A 492 -19.30 13.79 1.79
CA GLY A 492 -19.33 13.96 3.24
C GLY A 492 -18.10 13.41 3.97
N TYR A 493 -16.97 13.25 3.27
CA TYR A 493 -15.73 12.78 3.88
C TYR A 493 -14.89 13.91 4.47
N LEU A 494 -14.88 15.09 3.83
CA LEU A 494 -14.28 16.33 4.35
C LEU A 494 -15.39 17.25 4.87
N GLU A 495 -15.24 17.72 6.10
CA GLU A 495 -16.19 18.61 6.76
C GLU A 495 -15.68 20.07 6.86
N VAL A 496 -14.66 20.44 6.08
CA VAL A 496 -13.98 21.75 6.07
C VAL A 496 -14.30 22.57 4.84
#